data_d650159bb021e41df7673c27d0285519
#
_entry.id   d650159bb021e41df7673c27d0285519
#
_cell.length_a   1.000
_cell.length_b   1.000
_cell.length_c   1.000
_cell.angle_alpha   90.00
_cell.angle_beta   90.00
_cell.angle_gamma   90.00
#
_symmetry.space_group_name_H-M   'P 1'
#
loop_
_entity.id
_entity.type
_entity.pdbx_description
1 polymer ?
#
loop_
_entity_poly.entity_id
_entity_poly.type
_entity_poly.pdbx_seq_one_letter_code
_entity_poly.pdbx_strand_id
1 'polypeptide(L)' 'NHHMNNCCYIRIAQELIPSDFIIKRVRVEYKVAARQGEELTPLVYVDDNKYYIELKCERGTCAVIAFE' A
#
# COMPACT_ATOMS: atom_id res chain seq x y z
N ASN A 1 1.07 -21.04 1.86
CA ASN A 1 2.13 -20.38 2.55
C ASN A 1 1.59 -19.24 3.39
N HIS A 2 2.45 -18.52 4.08
CA HIS A 2 2.01 -17.61 5.12
C HIS A 2 2.29 -16.14 4.79
N HIS A 3 2.43 -15.84 3.51
CA HIS A 3 2.67 -14.47 3.10
C HIS A 3 1.42 -13.87 2.47
N MET A 4 1.28 -12.56 2.60
CA MET A 4 0.17 -11.86 1.98
C MET A 4 0.31 -11.85 0.47
N ASN A 5 -0.80 -12.08 -0.22
CA ASN A 5 -0.85 -12.02 -1.67
C ASN A 5 -0.61 -10.57 -2.12
N ASN A 6 0.15 -10.39 -3.20
CA ASN A 6 0.49 -9.05 -3.68
C ASN A 6 -0.73 -8.19 -3.97
N CYS A 7 -1.80 -8.75 -4.49
CA CYS A 7 -2.99 -7.96 -4.80
C CYS A 7 -3.68 -7.41 -3.54
N CYS A 8 -3.42 -8.00 -2.39
CA CYS A 8 -4.00 -7.52 -1.14
C CYS A 8 -3.41 -6.18 -0.72
N TYR A 9 -2.12 -5.95 -0.99
CA TYR A 9 -1.48 -4.67 -0.69
C TYR A 9 -2.15 -3.53 -1.43
N ILE A 10 -2.43 -3.74 -2.71
CA ILE A 10 -3.05 -2.72 -3.55
C ILE A 10 -4.47 -2.45 -3.07
N ARG A 11 -5.20 -3.50 -2.70
CA ARG A 11 -6.57 -3.34 -2.22
C ARG A 11 -6.62 -2.53 -0.93
N ILE A 12 -5.72 -2.85 0.00
CA ILE A 12 -5.66 -2.12 1.26
C ILE A 12 -5.36 -0.65 1.00
N ALA A 13 -4.38 -0.37 0.15
CA ALA A 13 -3.98 0.99 -0.16
C ALA A 13 -5.10 1.76 -0.85
N GLN A 14 -5.82 1.11 -1.75
CA GLN A 14 -6.88 1.75 -2.51
C GLN A 14 -8.01 2.24 -1.62
N GLU A 15 -8.28 1.57 -0.51
CA GLU A 15 -9.31 1.98 0.42
C GLU A 15 -8.94 3.21 1.22
N LEU A 16 -7.67 3.62 1.16
CA LEU A 16 -7.17 4.75 1.93
C LEU A 16 -7.12 6.06 1.15
N ILE A 17 -7.46 6.02 -0.13
CA ILE A 17 -7.51 7.22 -0.96
C ILE A 17 -8.97 7.62 -1.20
N PRO A 18 -9.22 8.89 -1.57
CA PRO A 18 -10.61 9.32 -1.78
C PRO A 18 -11.30 8.50 -2.86
N SER A 19 -12.57 8.18 -2.64
CA SER A 19 -13.32 7.34 -3.56
C SER A 19 -13.57 8.03 -4.91
N ASP A 20 -13.50 9.36 -4.95
CA ASP A 20 -13.70 10.11 -6.18
C ASP A 20 -12.39 10.38 -6.93
N PHE A 21 -11.27 9.88 -6.41
CA PHE A 21 -10.00 10.01 -7.12
C PHE A 21 -9.96 9.03 -8.29
N ILE A 22 -9.69 9.56 -9.47
CA ILE A 22 -9.61 8.73 -10.67
C ILE A 22 -8.19 8.20 -10.84
N ILE A 23 -8.03 6.90 -10.66
CA ILE A 23 -6.73 6.26 -10.75
C ILE A 23 -6.41 6.00 -12.21
N LYS A 24 -5.30 6.59 -12.68
CA LYS A 24 -4.83 6.38 -14.04
C LYS A 24 -3.61 5.49 -14.09
N ARG A 25 -2.85 5.44 -12.99
CA ARG A 25 -1.64 4.63 -12.91
C ARG A 25 -1.43 4.16 -11.49
N VAL A 26 -0.99 2.93 -11.35
CA VAL A 26 -0.61 2.35 -10.06
C VAL A 26 0.82 1.84 -10.18
N ARG A 27 1.66 2.25 -9.25
CA ARG A 27 3.02 1.72 -9.13
C ARG A 27 3.14 1.09 -7.75
N VAL A 28 3.81 -0.05 -7.70
CA VAL A 28 4.00 -0.75 -6.43
C VAL A 28 5.45 -1.12 -6.30
N GLU A 29 6.00 -0.83 -5.14
CA GLU A 29 7.33 -1.28 -4.79
C GLU A 29 7.20 -2.20 -3.57
N TYR A 30 7.55 -3.47 -3.75
CA TYR A 30 7.49 -4.45 -2.67
C TYR A 30 8.85 -4.55 -2.00
N LYS A 31 8.84 -4.57 -0.68
CA LYS A 31 10.08 -4.62 0.09
C LYS A 31 10.14 -5.86 0.98
N VAL A 32 9.40 -5.86 2.09
CA VAL A 32 9.40 -6.99 3.02
C VAL A 32 8.03 -7.64 2.96
N ALA A 33 7.98 -8.95 2.69
CA ALA A 33 6.70 -9.64 2.61
C ALA A 33 6.03 -9.68 3.98
N ALA A 34 4.78 -9.22 4.04
CA ALA A 34 4.01 -9.30 5.26
C ALA A 34 3.64 -10.76 5.53
N ARG A 35 3.62 -11.13 6.80
CA ARG A 35 3.26 -12.48 7.21
C ARG A 35 1.82 -12.51 7.67
N GLN A 36 1.22 -13.68 7.61
CA GLN A 36 -0.15 -13.86 8.07
C GLN A 36 -0.26 -13.47 9.54
N GLY A 37 -1.29 -12.67 9.86
CA GLY A 37 -1.51 -12.20 11.23
C GLY A 37 -0.68 -11.01 11.61
N GLU A 38 0.23 -10.58 10.75
CA GLU A 38 1.06 -9.42 11.02
C GLU A 38 0.27 -8.13 10.81
N GLU A 39 0.38 -7.21 11.74
CA GLU A 39 -0.34 -5.95 11.66
C GLU A 39 0.36 -5.00 10.71
N LEU A 40 -0.41 -4.37 9.84
CA LEU A 40 0.10 -3.38 8.91
C LEU A 40 -0.36 -1.99 9.31
N THR A 41 0.58 -1.06 9.36
CA THR A 41 0.29 0.34 9.65
C THR A 41 0.45 1.14 8.37
N PRO A 42 -0.63 1.77 7.88
CA PRO A 42 -0.54 2.56 6.65
C PRO A 42 -0.13 3.99 6.96
N LEU A 43 0.70 4.55 6.08
CA LEU A 43 1.05 5.96 6.10
C LEU A 43 0.68 6.54 4.75
N VAL A 44 -0.08 7.62 4.75
CA VAL A 44 -0.57 8.22 3.52
C VAL A 44 0.15 9.54 3.28
N TYR A 45 0.74 9.68 2.11
CA TYR A 45 1.41 10.90 1.69
C TYR A 45 0.72 11.42 0.45
N VAL A 46 0.47 12.72 0.42
CA VAL A 46 -0.18 13.38 -0.71
C VAL A 46 0.79 14.39 -1.29
N ASP A 47 1.02 14.31 -2.59
CA ASP A 47 1.89 15.24 -3.29
C ASP A 47 1.26 15.58 -4.63
N ASP A 48 0.80 16.82 -4.75
CA ASP A 48 0.07 17.30 -5.92
C ASP A 48 -1.18 16.41 -6.10
N ASN A 49 -1.38 15.78 -7.22
CA ASN A 49 -2.53 14.88 -7.40
C ASN A 49 -2.14 13.42 -7.29
N LYS A 50 -1.15 13.13 -6.45
CA LYS A 50 -0.65 11.76 -6.28
C LYS A 50 -0.77 11.34 -4.85
N TYR A 51 -1.07 10.06 -4.65
CA TYR A 51 -1.15 9.47 -3.33
C TYR A 51 -0.12 8.38 -3.21
N TYR A 52 0.64 8.42 -2.13
CA TYR A 52 1.63 7.38 -1.83
C TYR A 52 1.22 6.73 -0.52
N ILE A 53 1.06 5.43 -0.56
CA ILE A 53 0.65 4.67 0.62
C ILE A 53 1.79 3.75 1.00
N GLU A 54 2.36 3.97 2.18
CA GLU A 54 3.39 3.09 2.72
C GLU A 54 2.73 2.14 3.71
N LEU A 55 2.89 0.86 3.50
CA LEU A 55 2.36 -0.16 4.41
C LEU A 55 3.52 -0.75 5.19
N LYS A 56 3.51 -0.53 6.49
CA LYS A 56 4.62 -0.94 7.37
C LYS A 56 4.19 -2.05 8.30
N CYS A 57 5.12 -2.95 8.59
CA CYS A 57 4.99 -3.90 9.67
C CYS A 57 6.12 -3.64 10.67
N GLU A 58 6.21 -4.46 11.70
CA GLU A 58 7.25 -4.28 12.72
C GLU A 58 8.66 -4.40 12.14
N ARG A 59 8.80 -5.16 11.07
CA ARG A 59 10.11 -5.42 10.45
C ARG A 59 10.50 -4.38 9.41
N GLY A 60 9.64 -3.40 9.14
CA GLY A 60 9.93 -2.34 8.20
C GLY A 60 8.82 -2.13 7.17
N THR A 61 9.16 -1.49 6.07
CA THR A 61 8.20 -1.21 5.00
C THR A 61 7.93 -2.46 4.19
N CYS A 62 6.66 -2.85 4.10
CA CYS A 62 6.27 -4.00 3.29
C CYS A 62 6.07 -3.62 1.85
N ALA A 63 5.42 -2.49 1.60
CA ALA A 63 5.16 -2.04 0.24
C ALA A 63 4.91 -0.55 0.23
N VAL A 64 5.22 0.07 -0.90
CA VAL A 64 4.85 1.45 -1.19
C VAL A 64 4.02 1.44 -2.45
N ILE A 65 2.80 1.96 -2.38
CA ILE A 65 1.89 1.98 -3.51
C ILE A 65 1.63 3.44 -3.89
N ALA A 66 1.86 3.78 -5.14
CA ALA A 66 1.63 5.12 -5.66
C ALA A 66 0.45 5.09 -6.62
N PHE A 67 -0.50 5.98 -6.37
CA PHE A 67 -1.66 6.18 -7.24
C PHE A 67 -1.57 7.55 -7.89
N GLU A 68 -1.71 7.61 -9.19
CA GLU A 68 -1.77 8.87 -9.93
C GLU A 68 -2.77 8.84 -11.07
#